data_335737b790cff49a974c02758a934fd5
#
_entry.id   335737b790cff49a974c02758a934fd5
#
_cell.length_a   1.000
_cell.length_b   1.000
_cell.length_c   1.000
_cell.angle_alpha   90.00
_cell.angle_beta   90.00
_cell.angle_gamma   90.00
#
_symmetry.space_group_name_H-M   'P 1'
#
loop_
_entity.id
_entity.type
_entity.pdbx_description
1 polymer ?
#
loop_
_entity_poly.entity_id
_entity_poly.type
_entity_poly.pdbx_seq_one_letter_code
_entity_poly.pdbx_strand_id
1 'polypeptide(L)'
;MSPREKRSARDVALDALMQVDKANAWSDEALRRLIAQNGLDSRDAAFATRLCYGVMQNRMLLDYYIGCWFAQKPERLEPVLRSILRIGGYQILFMDRVPHRAAVNEAVEMTRRHGRPKAAGMVNAVLRRFVEHWMDMPDLPKGSTADYLSLRYSHPKWLVLRLLDLIGPDETQEFLRLDNDAVPTCIQVNPLKTTAEDLERELRGDGVTVQPHPWLEGCLEITGTGDLRSLPAFREGRFLVQDAAARLAAMAASAAPGDRVLDVCAAPGGKSFSMAMDMGDRGQILSCDVHPYKVKLIESGAQRLGLTCIRAAAADAREKHAAWEGQADVVMADVPCSGLGIIRKKPDIRYKNPKELAQLPLVQRAILENAAGYVRPGGTLVYSTCTVLPEENEDVTGDFLDKHPEFEPVRTAFPLPVGPCPGQVTLWPQRHGTDGFYICRMRRKD
;
A
#
# COMPACT_ATOMS: atom_id res chain seq x y z
N MET A 1 -39.92 -2.46 -10.14
CA MET A 1 -38.64 -1.91 -9.68
C MET A 1 -38.18 -0.92 -10.74
N SER A 2 -38.12 0.37 -10.42
CA SER A 2 -37.59 1.40 -11.34
C SER A 2 -36.13 1.07 -11.69
N PRO A 3 -35.70 1.26 -12.94
CA PRO A 3 -34.28 1.06 -13.29
C PRO A 3 -33.45 1.97 -12.38
N ARG A 4 -32.51 1.41 -11.63
CA ARG A 4 -31.54 2.20 -10.87
C ARG A 4 -30.80 3.09 -11.87
N GLU A 5 -30.99 4.41 -11.76
CA GLU A 5 -30.19 5.37 -12.53
C GLU A 5 -28.71 4.99 -12.42
N LYS A 6 -28.05 4.90 -13.57
CA LYS A 6 -26.61 4.54 -13.63
C LYS A 6 -25.83 5.62 -12.87
N ARG A 7 -25.19 5.25 -11.75
CA ARG A 7 -24.42 6.19 -10.94
C ARG A 7 -23.18 6.66 -11.69
N SER A 8 -22.90 7.96 -11.58
CA SER A 8 -21.70 8.53 -12.18
C SER A 8 -20.43 8.10 -11.44
N ALA A 9 -19.26 8.21 -12.08
CA ALA A 9 -17.97 7.98 -11.44
C ALA A 9 -17.77 8.83 -10.17
N ARG A 10 -18.34 10.05 -10.13
CA ARG A 10 -18.30 10.94 -8.96
C ARG A 10 -19.16 10.43 -7.81
N ASP A 11 -20.34 9.90 -8.11
CA ASP A 11 -21.21 9.31 -7.09
C ASP A 11 -20.58 8.04 -6.49
N VAL A 12 -19.91 7.24 -7.33
CA VAL A 12 -19.15 6.05 -6.87
C VAL A 12 -17.97 6.45 -5.97
N ALA A 13 -17.23 7.50 -6.33
CA ALA A 13 -16.16 8.04 -5.49
C ALA A 13 -16.69 8.58 -4.16
N LEU A 14 -17.84 9.28 -4.18
CA LEU A 14 -18.50 9.77 -2.97
C LEU A 14 -18.90 8.62 -2.04
N ASP A 15 -19.54 7.58 -2.60
CA ASP A 15 -19.95 6.42 -1.80
C ASP A 15 -18.75 5.69 -1.17
N ALA A 16 -17.64 5.58 -1.91
CA ALA A 16 -16.39 5.00 -1.40
C ALA A 16 -15.83 5.82 -0.23
N LEU A 17 -15.70 7.14 -0.40
CA LEU A 17 -15.24 8.04 0.66
C LEU A 17 -16.15 7.98 1.91
N MET A 18 -17.46 7.90 1.71
CA MET A 18 -18.42 7.76 2.82
C MET A 18 -18.27 6.43 3.55
N GLN A 19 -17.93 5.34 2.87
CA GLN A 19 -17.67 4.04 3.51
C GLN A 19 -16.36 4.05 4.31
N VAL A 20 -15.31 4.65 3.77
CA VAL A 20 -14.03 4.81 4.47
C VAL A 20 -14.21 5.62 5.76
N ASP A 21 -14.93 6.75 5.69
CA ASP A 21 -15.18 7.62 6.85
C ASP A 21 -16.02 6.93 7.95
N LYS A 22 -16.92 5.98 7.60
CA LYS A 22 -17.83 5.33 8.55
C LYS A 22 -17.29 4.05 9.18
N ALA A 23 -16.57 3.24 8.41
CA ALA A 23 -16.31 1.84 8.77
C ALA A 23 -14.82 1.52 8.94
N ASN A 24 -13.91 2.50 8.90
CA ASN A 24 -12.47 2.23 8.74
C ASN A 24 -12.20 1.17 7.64
N ALA A 25 -13.11 1.11 6.64
CA ALA A 25 -12.99 0.16 5.55
C ALA A 25 -11.79 0.53 4.68
N TRP A 26 -11.09 -0.48 4.19
CA TRP A 26 -10.00 -0.27 3.24
C TRP A 26 -10.54 0.38 1.97
N SER A 27 -10.00 1.53 1.61
CA SER A 27 -10.46 2.33 0.47
C SER A 27 -10.46 1.56 -0.85
N ASP A 28 -9.44 0.74 -1.06
CA ASP A 28 -9.26 -0.06 -2.28
C ASP A 28 -10.36 -1.11 -2.45
N GLU A 29 -10.69 -1.88 -1.42
CA GLU A 29 -11.73 -2.91 -1.47
C GLU A 29 -13.14 -2.30 -1.65
N ALA A 30 -13.44 -1.24 -0.89
CA ALA A 30 -14.71 -0.54 -1.00
C ALA A 30 -14.91 0.04 -2.40
N LEU A 31 -13.89 0.70 -2.94
CA LEU A 31 -13.92 1.32 -4.25
C LEU A 31 -14.07 0.29 -5.39
N ARG A 32 -13.27 -0.78 -5.38
CA ARG A 32 -13.36 -1.85 -6.39
C ARG A 32 -14.74 -2.50 -6.40
N ARG A 33 -15.29 -2.78 -5.21
CA ARG A 33 -16.65 -3.34 -5.09
C ARG A 33 -17.69 -2.41 -5.69
N LEU A 34 -17.62 -1.11 -5.38
CA LEU A 34 -18.56 -0.11 -5.90
C LEU A 34 -18.44 0.07 -7.41
N ILE A 35 -17.23 0.09 -7.96
CA ILE A 35 -16.97 0.14 -9.41
C ILE A 35 -17.64 -1.04 -10.10
N ALA A 36 -17.40 -2.25 -9.60
CA ALA A 36 -17.97 -3.47 -10.17
C ALA A 36 -19.52 -3.50 -10.06
N GLN A 37 -20.08 -3.13 -8.90
CA GLN A 37 -21.52 -3.09 -8.67
C GLN A 37 -22.27 -2.08 -9.55
N ASN A 38 -21.60 -0.99 -9.95
CA ASN A 38 -22.20 0.04 -10.80
C ASN A 38 -21.85 -0.10 -12.28
N GLY A 39 -21.05 -1.11 -12.65
CA GLY A 39 -20.70 -1.40 -14.06
C GLY A 39 -20.01 -0.20 -14.73
N LEU A 40 -19.11 0.49 -14.04
CA LEU A 40 -18.33 1.57 -14.64
C LEU A 40 -17.38 1.01 -15.70
N ASP A 41 -17.29 1.68 -16.84
CA ASP A 41 -16.26 1.37 -17.83
C ASP A 41 -14.85 1.73 -17.30
N SER A 42 -13.81 1.37 -18.05
CA SER A 42 -12.43 1.55 -17.65
C SER A 42 -12.06 3.02 -17.41
N ARG A 43 -12.61 3.96 -18.20
CA ARG A 43 -12.38 5.39 -18.08
C ARG A 43 -13.04 5.97 -16.81
N ASP A 44 -14.30 5.64 -16.60
CA ASP A 44 -15.07 6.08 -15.43
C ASP A 44 -14.54 5.44 -14.13
N ALA A 45 -14.10 4.18 -14.19
CA ALA A 45 -13.44 3.50 -13.08
C ALA A 45 -12.12 4.17 -12.69
N ALA A 46 -11.27 4.52 -13.67
CA ALA A 46 -10.03 5.25 -13.44
C ALA A 46 -10.31 6.66 -12.86
N PHE A 47 -11.35 7.34 -13.36
CA PHE A 47 -11.73 8.65 -12.86
C PHE A 47 -12.26 8.59 -11.42
N ALA A 48 -13.12 7.62 -11.09
CA ALA A 48 -13.61 7.40 -9.73
C ALA A 48 -12.45 7.08 -8.76
N THR A 49 -11.50 6.26 -9.21
CA THR A 49 -10.29 5.91 -8.44
C THR A 49 -9.44 7.14 -8.16
N ARG A 50 -9.17 7.95 -9.17
CA ARG A 50 -8.39 9.18 -9.02
C ARG A 50 -9.07 10.17 -8.07
N LEU A 51 -10.40 10.32 -8.13
CA LEU A 51 -11.15 11.18 -7.22
C LEU A 51 -11.06 10.68 -5.78
N CYS A 52 -11.30 9.39 -5.56
CA CYS A 52 -11.31 8.81 -4.23
C CYS A 52 -9.93 8.92 -3.56
N TYR A 53 -8.87 8.47 -4.24
CA TYR A 53 -7.51 8.52 -3.70
C TYR A 53 -6.98 9.93 -3.57
N GLY A 54 -7.21 10.79 -4.57
CA GLY A 54 -6.76 12.17 -4.53
C GLY A 54 -7.41 12.99 -3.42
N VAL A 55 -8.69 12.76 -3.14
CA VAL A 55 -9.37 13.37 -1.99
C VAL A 55 -8.75 12.87 -0.67
N MET A 56 -8.46 11.57 -0.53
CA MET A 56 -7.82 11.05 0.68
C MET A 56 -6.39 11.58 0.86
N GLN A 57 -5.61 11.64 -0.22
CA GLN A 57 -4.25 12.19 -0.21
C GLN A 57 -4.20 13.67 0.16
N ASN A 58 -5.26 14.42 -0.13
CA ASN A 58 -5.31 15.88 0.10
C ASN A 58 -6.38 16.30 1.12
N ARG A 59 -6.88 15.36 1.91
CA ARG A 59 -8.05 15.55 2.78
C ARG A 59 -7.91 16.73 3.73
N MET A 60 -6.77 16.85 4.43
CA MET A 60 -6.56 17.90 5.43
C MET A 60 -6.37 19.27 4.76
N LEU A 61 -5.68 19.31 3.64
CA LEU A 61 -5.50 20.53 2.84
C LEU A 61 -6.84 21.03 2.28
N LEU A 62 -7.65 20.11 1.74
CA LEU A 62 -8.99 20.45 1.24
C LEU A 62 -9.90 20.95 2.36
N ASP A 63 -9.87 20.31 3.53
CA ASP A 63 -10.66 20.75 4.69
C ASP A 63 -10.21 22.12 5.18
N TYR A 64 -8.90 22.41 5.18
CA TYR A 64 -8.39 23.74 5.49
C TYR A 64 -8.97 24.79 4.54
N TYR A 65 -8.89 24.58 3.23
CA TYR A 65 -9.42 25.54 2.25
C TYR A 65 -10.94 25.67 2.30
N ILE A 66 -11.68 24.59 2.52
CA ILE A 66 -13.11 24.65 2.76
C ILE A 66 -13.40 25.54 3.98
N GLY A 67 -12.61 25.39 5.06
CA GLY A 67 -12.73 26.18 6.28
C GLY A 67 -12.45 27.68 6.10
N CYS A 68 -11.62 28.07 5.10
CA CYS A 68 -11.37 29.48 4.80
C CYS A 68 -12.61 30.23 4.28
N TRP A 69 -13.54 29.51 3.64
CA TRP A 69 -14.74 30.12 3.00
C TRP A 69 -16.06 29.60 3.53
N PHE A 70 -16.03 28.69 4.48
CA PHE A 70 -17.22 28.22 5.17
C PHE A 70 -17.27 28.82 6.58
N ALA A 71 -18.40 29.41 6.95
CA ALA A 71 -18.56 30.15 8.21
C ALA A 71 -18.40 29.31 9.49
N GLN A 72 -18.33 27.99 9.36
CA GLN A 72 -18.14 27.05 10.46
C GLN A 72 -16.99 26.09 10.16
N LYS A 73 -16.49 25.36 11.19
CA LYS A 73 -15.49 24.33 11.00
C LYS A 73 -16.00 23.23 10.05
N PRO A 74 -15.21 22.74 9.10
CA PRO A 74 -15.61 21.69 8.14
C PRO A 74 -16.14 20.41 8.81
N GLU A 75 -15.67 20.10 10.02
CA GLU A 75 -16.10 18.94 10.81
C GLU A 75 -17.56 19.00 11.22
N ARG A 76 -18.17 20.20 11.24
CA ARG A 76 -19.60 20.39 11.52
C ARG A 76 -20.50 20.17 10.31
N LEU A 77 -19.92 20.08 9.11
CA LEU A 77 -20.69 19.72 7.91
C LEU A 77 -21.14 18.27 7.98
N GLU A 78 -22.35 18.02 7.47
CA GLU A 78 -22.76 16.64 7.23
C GLU A 78 -21.69 15.91 6.39
N PRO A 79 -21.31 14.67 6.73
CA PRO A 79 -20.24 13.94 6.04
C PRO A 79 -20.39 13.91 4.52
N VAL A 80 -21.65 13.79 4.01
CA VAL A 80 -21.92 13.79 2.57
C VAL A 80 -21.57 15.13 1.92
N LEU A 81 -21.94 16.25 2.56
CA LEU A 81 -21.64 17.60 2.03
C LEU A 81 -20.15 17.89 2.05
N ARG A 82 -19.47 17.50 3.13
CA ARG A 82 -18.02 17.64 3.26
C ARG A 82 -17.30 16.84 2.16
N SER A 83 -17.71 15.60 1.90
CA SER A 83 -17.12 14.78 0.85
C SER A 83 -17.40 15.32 -0.55
N ILE A 84 -18.59 15.88 -0.82
CA ILE A 84 -18.91 16.57 -2.07
C ILE A 84 -18.00 17.80 -2.28
N LEU A 85 -17.81 18.62 -1.24
CA LEU A 85 -16.92 19.78 -1.30
C LEU A 85 -15.46 19.36 -1.52
N ARG A 86 -14.99 18.31 -0.85
CA ARG A 86 -13.65 17.73 -1.09
C ARG A 86 -13.48 17.27 -2.53
N ILE A 87 -14.45 16.53 -3.10
CA ILE A 87 -14.42 16.08 -4.50
C ILE A 87 -14.40 17.28 -5.45
N GLY A 88 -15.22 18.29 -5.22
CA GLY A 88 -15.25 19.51 -6.01
C GLY A 88 -13.93 20.27 -5.95
N GLY A 89 -13.42 20.53 -4.74
CA GLY A 89 -12.16 21.20 -4.50
C GLY A 89 -10.97 20.45 -5.10
N TYR A 90 -10.92 19.12 -4.96
CA TYR A 90 -9.88 18.30 -5.56
C TYR A 90 -9.86 18.42 -7.09
N GLN A 91 -11.02 18.38 -7.75
CA GLN A 91 -11.12 18.55 -9.20
C GLN A 91 -10.61 19.93 -9.64
N ILE A 92 -10.93 20.99 -8.88
CA ILE A 92 -10.52 22.36 -9.23
C ILE A 92 -9.00 22.55 -9.06
N LEU A 93 -8.41 22.02 -7.98
CA LEU A 93 -7.01 22.27 -7.63
C LEU A 93 -6.01 21.29 -8.25
N PHE A 94 -6.43 20.06 -8.58
CA PHE A 94 -5.50 18.97 -8.91
C PHE A 94 -5.85 18.23 -10.21
N MET A 95 -6.87 18.67 -10.96
CA MET A 95 -7.28 17.98 -12.18
C MET A 95 -7.42 18.93 -13.38
N ASP A 96 -6.31 19.24 -14.05
CA ASP A 96 -6.24 20.20 -15.16
C ASP A 96 -7.19 19.90 -16.33
N ARG A 97 -7.56 18.61 -16.51
CA ARG A 97 -8.47 18.19 -17.59
C ARG A 97 -9.94 18.33 -17.24
N VAL A 98 -10.28 18.73 -16.02
CA VAL A 98 -11.67 18.96 -15.59
C VAL A 98 -11.94 20.46 -15.60
N PRO A 99 -12.85 20.95 -16.47
CA PRO A 99 -13.22 22.37 -16.45
C PRO A 99 -13.81 22.73 -15.06
N HIS A 100 -13.32 23.80 -14.46
CA HIS A 100 -13.76 24.25 -13.13
C HIS A 100 -15.28 24.41 -13.03
N ARG A 101 -15.92 24.97 -14.07
CA ARG A 101 -17.37 25.09 -14.13
C ARG A 101 -18.08 23.74 -14.05
N ALA A 102 -17.53 22.70 -14.70
CA ALA A 102 -18.09 21.36 -14.65
C ALA A 102 -17.97 20.74 -13.24
N ALA A 103 -16.82 20.95 -12.56
CA ALA A 103 -16.62 20.49 -11.19
C ALA A 103 -17.64 21.11 -10.23
N VAL A 104 -17.87 22.43 -10.33
CA VAL A 104 -18.88 23.16 -9.51
C VAL A 104 -20.30 22.67 -9.80
N ASN A 105 -20.69 22.60 -11.06
CA ASN A 105 -22.06 22.19 -11.44
C ASN A 105 -22.35 20.77 -10.98
N GLU A 106 -21.44 19.83 -11.20
CA GLU A 106 -21.61 18.44 -10.76
C GLU A 106 -21.68 18.33 -9.24
N ALA A 107 -20.88 19.06 -8.48
CA ALA A 107 -20.97 19.06 -7.02
C ALA A 107 -22.35 19.57 -6.54
N VAL A 108 -22.90 20.61 -7.17
CA VAL A 108 -24.23 21.12 -6.90
C VAL A 108 -25.32 20.08 -7.21
N GLU A 109 -25.22 19.41 -8.37
CA GLU A 109 -26.16 18.34 -8.73
C GLU A 109 -26.02 17.11 -7.81
N MET A 110 -24.81 16.70 -7.46
CA MET A 110 -24.58 15.64 -6.46
C MET A 110 -25.27 15.98 -5.13
N THR A 111 -25.18 17.24 -4.70
CA THR A 111 -25.84 17.70 -3.47
C THR A 111 -27.35 17.49 -3.52
N ARG A 112 -27.98 17.79 -4.67
CA ARG A 112 -29.40 17.57 -4.89
C ARG A 112 -29.77 16.07 -4.95
N ARG A 113 -29.02 15.28 -5.74
CA ARG A 113 -29.22 13.83 -5.87
C ARG A 113 -29.09 13.09 -4.54
N HIS A 114 -28.21 13.55 -3.65
CA HIS A 114 -28.02 12.97 -2.32
C HIS A 114 -28.95 13.56 -1.26
N GLY A 115 -30.07 14.19 -1.67
CA GLY A 115 -31.16 14.61 -0.78
C GLY A 115 -30.86 15.85 0.05
N ARG A 116 -29.96 16.72 -0.41
CA ARG A 116 -29.58 17.95 0.28
C ARG A 116 -29.80 19.23 -0.57
N PRO A 117 -30.96 19.38 -1.25
CA PRO A 117 -31.16 20.50 -2.19
C PRO A 117 -31.00 21.87 -1.53
N LYS A 118 -31.33 22.01 -0.24
CA LYS A 118 -31.17 23.27 0.50
C LYS A 118 -29.71 23.68 0.68
N ALA A 119 -28.77 22.73 0.65
CA ALA A 119 -27.34 22.99 0.77
C ALA A 119 -26.66 23.32 -0.57
N ALA A 120 -27.35 23.18 -1.71
CA ALA A 120 -26.80 23.40 -3.04
C ALA A 120 -26.23 24.82 -3.23
N GLY A 121 -26.88 25.83 -2.68
CA GLY A 121 -26.40 27.21 -2.71
C GLY A 121 -25.07 27.39 -1.95
N MET A 122 -24.95 26.79 -0.78
CA MET A 122 -23.71 26.81 0.02
C MET A 122 -22.56 26.10 -0.70
N VAL A 123 -22.80 24.88 -1.22
CA VAL A 123 -21.79 24.13 -2.00
C VAL A 123 -21.31 24.95 -3.19
N ASN A 124 -22.23 25.56 -3.94
CA ASN A 124 -21.89 26.45 -5.05
C ASN A 124 -21.03 27.64 -4.60
N ALA A 125 -21.41 28.32 -3.51
CA ALA A 125 -20.69 29.49 -3.01
C ALA A 125 -19.24 29.12 -2.60
N VAL A 126 -19.07 28.04 -1.84
CA VAL A 126 -17.73 27.58 -1.40
C VAL A 126 -16.86 27.21 -2.62
N LEU A 127 -17.37 26.39 -3.54
CA LEU A 127 -16.57 25.96 -4.70
C LEU A 127 -16.29 27.07 -5.69
N ARG A 128 -17.13 28.11 -5.78
CA ARG A 128 -16.80 29.32 -6.56
C ARG A 128 -15.58 30.05 -6.00
N ARG A 129 -15.40 30.09 -4.67
CA ARG A 129 -14.19 30.64 -4.06
C ARG A 129 -12.94 29.84 -4.43
N PHE A 130 -13.05 28.50 -4.50
CA PHE A 130 -11.96 27.66 -5.02
C PHE A 130 -11.61 28.06 -6.46
N VAL A 131 -12.61 28.32 -7.32
CA VAL A 131 -12.38 28.75 -8.71
C VAL A 131 -11.81 30.15 -8.80
N GLU A 132 -12.28 31.09 -7.98
CA GLU A 132 -11.77 32.45 -7.94
C GLU A 132 -10.30 32.53 -7.53
N HIS A 133 -9.87 31.65 -6.62
CA HIS A 133 -8.56 31.65 -5.99
C HIS A 133 -7.67 30.44 -6.38
N TRP A 134 -7.99 29.69 -7.43
CA TRP A 134 -7.28 28.43 -7.73
C TRP A 134 -5.76 28.60 -7.96
N MET A 135 -5.32 29.80 -8.37
CA MET A 135 -3.90 30.13 -8.56
C MET A 135 -3.26 30.80 -7.32
N ASP A 136 -4.07 31.36 -6.44
CA ASP A 136 -3.65 32.14 -5.27
C ASP A 136 -4.44 31.73 -4.02
N MET A 137 -4.45 30.42 -3.73
CA MET A 137 -5.12 29.88 -2.55
C MET A 137 -4.58 30.51 -1.26
N PRO A 138 -5.43 30.65 -0.21
CA PRO A 138 -4.99 31.20 1.06
C PRO A 138 -3.72 30.54 1.60
N ASP A 139 -2.79 31.33 2.12
CA ASP A 139 -1.57 30.84 2.75
C ASP A 139 -1.89 29.83 3.86
N LEU A 140 -1.08 28.80 3.96
CA LEU A 140 -1.16 27.88 5.09
C LEU A 140 -0.70 28.60 6.38
N PRO A 141 -1.27 28.24 7.54
CA PRO A 141 -0.94 28.90 8.81
C PRO A 141 0.57 28.89 9.08
N LYS A 142 1.11 30.01 9.48
CA LYS A 142 2.49 30.15 9.97
C LYS A 142 2.57 29.57 11.40
N GLY A 143 2.53 28.26 11.51
CA GLY A 143 2.68 27.51 12.75
C GLY A 143 4.06 26.86 12.87
N SER A 144 4.15 25.78 13.64
CA SER A 144 5.36 24.96 13.67
C SER A 144 5.56 24.26 12.31
N THR A 145 6.80 23.82 12.04
CA THR A 145 7.12 23.01 10.85
C THR A 145 6.17 21.81 10.72
N ALA A 146 5.85 21.15 11.84
CA ALA A 146 4.92 20.02 11.85
C ALA A 146 3.49 20.41 11.44
N ASP A 147 2.98 21.57 11.85
CA ASP A 147 1.66 22.05 11.46
C ASP A 147 1.59 22.36 9.96
N TYR A 148 2.61 23.04 9.46
CA TYR A 148 2.72 23.34 8.04
C TYR A 148 2.77 22.06 7.18
N LEU A 149 3.69 21.14 7.48
CA LEU A 149 3.87 19.89 6.74
C LEU A 149 2.62 19.00 6.83
N SER A 150 2.00 18.94 8.01
CA SER A 150 0.76 18.18 8.22
C SER A 150 -0.36 18.65 7.28
N LEU A 151 -0.60 19.96 7.17
CA LEU A 151 -1.61 20.51 6.28
C LEU A 151 -1.19 20.40 4.82
N ARG A 152 0.05 20.78 4.49
CA ARG A 152 0.57 20.84 3.12
C ARG A 152 0.48 19.48 2.42
N TYR A 153 0.85 18.40 3.13
CA TYR A 153 0.91 17.04 2.60
C TYR A 153 -0.22 16.13 3.09
N SER A 154 -1.15 16.67 3.88
CA SER A 154 -2.30 15.93 4.42
C SER A 154 -1.94 14.67 5.21
N HIS A 155 -0.97 14.79 6.11
CA HIS A 155 -0.59 13.73 7.05
C HIS A 155 -0.93 14.14 8.49
N PRO A 156 -1.45 13.23 9.35
CA PRO A 156 -1.73 13.55 10.74
C PRO A 156 -0.49 14.09 11.47
N LYS A 157 -0.67 15.11 12.30
CA LYS A 157 0.43 15.79 12.99
C LYS A 157 1.32 14.85 13.81
N TRP A 158 0.73 13.81 14.44
CA TRP A 158 1.49 12.82 15.20
C TRP A 158 2.51 12.08 14.34
N LEU A 159 2.13 11.71 13.10
CA LEU A 159 3.03 11.04 12.15
C LEU A 159 4.13 11.98 11.67
N VAL A 160 3.78 13.24 11.36
CA VAL A 160 4.77 14.25 10.96
C VAL A 160 5.79 14.50 12.07
N LEU A 161 5.32 14.65 13.32
CA LEU A 161 6.22 14.79 14.47
C LEU A 161 7.16 13.60 14.62
N ARG A 162 6.64 12.38 14.46
CA ARG A 162 7.44 11.17 14.54
C ARG A 162 8.50 11.09 13.44
N LEU A 163 8.15 11.44 12.20
CA LEU A 163 9.10 11.48 11.08
C LEU A 163 10.16 12.58 11.28
N LEU A 164 9.77 13.77 11.74
CA LEU A 164 10.72 14.85 12.06
C LEU A 164 11.78 14.42 13.08
N ASP A 165 11.38 13.63 14.08
CA ASP A 165 12.28 13.08 15.10
C ASP A 165 13.21 12.00 14.51
N LEU A 166 12.70 11.15 13.61
CA LEU A 166 13.44 10.02 13.05
C LEU A 166 14.43 10.41 11.94
N ILE A 167 14.03 11.30 11.04
CA ILE A 167 14.78 11.58 9.81
C ILE A 167 15.04 13.07 9.54
N GLY A 168 14.62 13.94 10.46
CA GLY A 168 14.80 15.38 10.33
C GLY A 168 13.87 16.05 9.31
N PRO A 169 13.92 17.40 9.20
CA PRO A 169 12.91 18.16 8.47
C PRO A 169 12.94 17.94 6.95
N ASP A 170 14.11 17.94 6.33
CA ASP A 170 14.23 17.87 4.87
C ASP A 170 13.79 16.49 4.34
N GLU A 171 14.25 15.43 4.96
CA GLU A 171 13.87 14.06 4.60
C GLU A 171 12.39 13.79 4.91
N THR A 172 11.85 14.34 6.00
CA THR A 172 10.43 14.25 6.31
C THR A 172 9.60 14.92 5.21
N GLN A 173 9.96 16.13 4.81
CA GLN A 173 9.25 16.83 3.74
C GLN A 173 9.24 16.01 2.44
N GLU A 174 10.37 15.43 2.06
CA GLU A 174 10.47 14.63 0.85
C GLU A 174 9.68 13.33 0.95
N PHE A 175 9.73 12.63 2.10
CA PHE A 175 8.90 11.45 2.38
C PHE A 175 7.41 11.76 2.19
N LEU A 176 6.90 12.82 2.84
CA LEU A 176 5.51 13.23 2.78
C LEU A 176 5.08 13.67 1.37
N ARG A 177 5.99 14.27 0.60
CA ARG A 177 5.77 14.65 -0.79
C ARG A 177 5.58 13.40 -1.66
N LEU A 178 6.49 12.44 -1.55
CA LEU A 178 6.46 11.18 -2.30
C LEU A 178 5.24 10.31 -1.97
N ASP A 179 4.72 10.38 -0.75
CA ASP A 179 3.47 9.70 -0.38
C ASP A 179 2.24 10.21 -1.13
N ASN A 180 2.33 11.38 -1.75
CA ASN A 180 1.26 11.95 -2.56
C ASN A 180 1.53 11.87 -4.08
N ASP A 181 2.71 11.41 -4.49
CA ASP A 181 3.04 11.26 -5.89
C ASP A 181 2.48 9.94 -6.47
N ALA A 182 2.16 9.99 -7.75
CA ALA A 182 1.85 8.79 -8.50
C ALA A 182 3.14 7.99 -8.76
N VAL A 183 3.09 6.70 -8.47
CA VAL A 183 4.22 5.80 -8.73
C VAL A 183 3.86 4.76 -9.79
N PRO A 184 4.82 4.36 -10.65
CA PRO A 184 4.63 3.22 -11.53
C PRO A 184 4.30 1.96 -10.75
N THR A 185 3.60 1.04 -11.38
CA THR A 185 3.41 -0.30 -10.82
C THR A 185 4.64 -1.14 -11.10
N CYS A 186 5.32 -1.59 -10.05
CA CYS A 186 6.42 -2.53 -10.19
C CYS A 186 5.87 -3.95 -10.35
N ILE A 187 6.42 -4.68 -11.32
CA ILE A 187 6.10 -6.09 -11.59
C ILE A 187 7.39 -6.92 -11.63
N GLN A 188 7.35 -8.11 -11.06
CA GLN A 188 8.40 -9.11 -11.20
C GLN A 188 8.03 -10.04 -12.35
N VAL A 189 8.93 -10.21 -13.30
CA VAL A 189 8.81 -11.17 -14.39
C VAL A 189 8.77 -12.59 -13.82
N ASN A 190 7.90 -13.45 -14.31
CA ASN A 190 7.91 -14.87 -13.98
C ASN A 190 8.89 -15.61 -14.90
N PRO A 191 10.11 -15.95 -14.45
CA PRO A 191 11.13 -16.54 -15.28
C PRO A 191 10.81 -17.98 -15.71
N LEU A 192 9.80 -18.61 -15.09
CA LEU A 192 9.32 -19.93 -15.46
C LEU A 192 8.42 -19.90 -16.70
N LYS A 193 7.97 -18.71 -17.14
CA LYS A 193 7.01 -18.55 -18.23
C LYS A 193 7.47 -17.62 -19.35
N THR A 194 8.35 -16.66 -19.07
CA THR A 194 8.76 -15.64 -20.05
C THR A 194 10.06 -14.97 -19.65
N THR A 195 10.67 -14.25 -20.60
CA THR A 195 11.81 -13.35 -20.32
C THR A 195 11.30 -11.92 -20.11
N ALA A 196 12.17 -11.04 -19.59
CA ALA A 196 11.86 -9.63 -19.40
C ALA A 196 11.59 -8.93 -20.74
N GLU A 197 12.40 -9.24 -21.76
CA GLU A 197 12.33 -8.67 -23.10
C GLU A 197 11.03 -9.08 -23.84
N ASP A 198 10.61 -10.34 -23.70
CA ASP A 198 9.40 -10.83 -24.33
C ASP A 198 8.15 -10.24 -23.65
N LEU A 199 8.14 -10.17 -22.31
CA LEU A 199 7.06 -9.54 -21.54
C LEU A 199 6.94 -8.05 -21.86
N GLU A 200 8.07 -7.34 -21.94
CA GLU A 200 8.09 -5.91 -22.29
C GLU A 200 7.49 -5.68 -23.68
N ARG A 201 7.87 -6.50 -24.66
CA ARG A 201 7.37 -6.42 -26.04
C ARG A 201 5.84 -6.66 -26.08
N GLU A 202 5.38 -7.67 -25.36
CA GLU A 202 3.94 -8.01 -25.28
C GLU A 202 3.14 -6.86 -24.64
N LEU A 203 3.55 -6.39 -23.48
CA LEU A 203 2.86 -5.32 -22.74
C LEU A 203 2.82 -4.01 -23.55
N ARG A 204 3.90 -3.69 -24.28
CA ARG A 204 3.90 -2.53 -25.21
C ARG A 204 2.93 -2.74 -26.37
N GLY A 205 2.80 -3.96 -26.87
CA GLY A 205 1.79 -4.32 -27.88
C GLY A 205 0.36 -4.13 -27.39
N ASP A 206 0.12 -4.32 -26.09
CA ASP A 206 -1.17 -4.08 -25.44
C ASP A 206 -1.40 -2.59 -25.05
N GLY A 207 -0.48 -1.68 -25.45
CA GLY A 207 -0.57 -0.24 -25.18
C GLY A 207 -0.12 0.19 -23.76
N VAL A 208 0.54 -0.69 -23.03
CA VAL A 208 1.11 -0.38 -21.72
C VAL A 208 2.46 0.31 -21.88
N THR A 209 2.71 1.36 -21.10
CA THR A 209 4.04 1.96 -21.01
C THR A 209 4.88 1.12 -20.07
N VAL A 210 6.01 0.61 -20.55
CA VAL A 210 6.90 -0.31 -19.83
C VAL A 210 8.33 0.20 -19.88
N GLN A 211 9.02 0.12 -18.75
CA GLN A 211 10.46 0.33 -18.66
C GLN A 211 11.08 -0.66 -17.67
N PRO A 212 12.34 -1.09 -17.90
CA PRO A 212 13.06 -1.88 -16.91
C PRO A 212 13.12 -1.14 -15.57
N HIS A 213 13.03 -1.89 -14.46
CA HIS A 213 13.27 -1.29 -13.16
C HIS A 213 14.73 -0.79 -13.08
N PRO A 214 14.98 0.44 -12.60
CA PRO A 214 16.29 1.10 -12.78
C PRO A 214 17.46 0.35 -12.16
N TRP A 215 17.22 -0.55 -11.20
CA TRP A 215 18.30 -1.26 -10.50
C TRP A 215 17.91 -2.69 -10.03
N LEU A 216 16.66 -3.12 -10.20
CA LEU A 216 16.22 -4.45 -9.76
C LEU A 216 16.02 -5.36 -10.98
N GLU A 217 16.97 -6.26 -11.20
CA GLU A 217 16.92 -7.20 -12.31
C GLU A 217 15.68 -8.10 -12.25
N GLY A 218 15.14 -8.43 -13.42
CA GLY A 218 13.92 -9.24 -13.53
C GLY A 218 12.64 -8.51 -13.12
N CYS A 219 12.71 -7.20 -12.88
CA CYS A 219 11.55 -6.36 -12.58
C CYS A 219 11.35 -5.28 -13.65
N LEU A 220 10.09 -4.92 -13.89
CA LEU A 220 9.69 -3.86 -14.80
C LEU A 220 8.78 -2.87 -14.06
N GLU A 221 8.80 -1.62 -14.51
CA GLU A 221 7.84 -0.58 -14.10
C GLU A 221 6.84 -0.36 -15.21
N ILE A 222 5.54 -0.38 -14.87
CA ILE A 222 4.46 -0.24 -15.85
C ILE A 222 3.49 0.86 -15.46
N THR A 223 2.98 1.56 -16.48
CA THR A 223 1.93 2.59 -16.34
C THR A 223 0.93 2.50 -17.49
N GLY A 224 -0.24 3.11 -17.32
CA GLY A 224 -1.27 3.12 -18.36
C GLY A 224 -2.01 1.79 -18.55
N THR A 225 -1.97 0.90 -17.56
CA THR A 225 -2.48 -0.48 -17.66
C THR A 225 -4.01 -0.61 -17.63
N GLY A 226 -4.73 0.38 -17.12
CA GLY A 226 -6.14 0.18 -16.76
C GLY A 226 -6.30 -0.90 -15.67
N ASP A 227 -7.25 -1.81 -15.82
CA ASP A 227 -7.36 -2.99 -14.95
C ASP A 227 -6.33 -4.04 -15.35
N LEU A 228 -5.30 -4.22 -14.54
CA LEU A 228 -4.24 -5.22 -14.75
C LEU A 228 -4.77 -6.63 -15.04
N ARG A 229 -5.92 -6.98 -14.46
CA ARG A 229 -6.55 -8.30 -14.67
C ARG A 229 -7.11 -8.49 -16.07
N SER A 230 -7.25 -7.42 -16.84
CA SER A 230 -7.66 -7.49 -18.25
C SER A 230 -6.52 -7.88 -19.19
N LEU A 231 -5.26 -7.69 -18.77
CA LEU A 231 -4.07 -7.99 -19.56
C LEU A 231 -3.92 -9.52 -19.73
N PRO A 232 -3.70 -10.03 -20.94
CA PRO A 232 -3.41 -11.45 -21.18
C PRO A 232 -2.22 -11.94 -20.37
N ALA A 233 -1.10 -11.21 -20.39
CA ALA A 233 0.12 -11.53 -19.64
C ALA A 233 -0.13 -11.70 -18.14
N PHE A 234 -1.04 -10.91 -17.53
CA PHE A 234 -1.41 -11.08 -16.13
C PHE A 234 -2.19 -12.38 -15.91
N ARG A 235 -3.22 -12.63 -16.73
CA ARG A 235 -4.05 -13.83 -16.60
C ARG A 235 -3.27 -15.12 -16.80
N GLU A 236 -2.30 -15.10 -17.70
CA GLU A 236 -1.41 -16.23 -17.96
C GLU A 236 -0.30 -16.39 -16.93
N GLY A 237 -0.19 -15.44 -15.97
CA GLY A 237 0.77 -15.50 -14.88
C GLY A 237 2.21 -15.26 -15.33
N ARG A 238 2.43 -14.46 -16.38
CA ARG A 238 3.77 -14.10 -16.87
C ARG A 238 4.48 -13.12 -15.97
N PHE A 239 3.75 -12.49 -15.05
CA PHE A 239 4.32 -11.59 -14.03
C PHE A 239 3.55 -11.59 -12.73
N LEU A 240 4.23 -11.17 -11.68
CA LEU A 240 3.71 -10.88 -10.36
C LEU A 240 3.74 -9.36 -10.13
N VAL A 241 2.66 -8.77 -9.60
CA VAL A 241 2.67 -7.38 -9.13
C VAL A 241 3.30 -7.37 -7.73
N GLN A 242 4.48 -6.75 -7.62
CA GLN A 242 5.19 -6.68 -6.36
C GLN A 242 6.09 -5.44 -6.32
N ASP A 243 6.06 -4.70 -5.21
CA ASP A 243 6.97 -3.59 -4.99
C ASP A 243 8.41 -4.06 -4.83
N ALA A 244 9.36 -3.21 -5.22
CA ALA A 244 10.78 -3.50 -5.10
C ALA A 244 11.18 -3.84 -3.64
N ALA A 245 10.65 -3.15 -2.63
CA ALA A 245 10.93 -3.45 -1.23
C ALA A 245 10.46 -4.86 -0.83
N ALA A 246 9.25 -5.26 -1.25
CA ALA A 246 8.75 -6.60 -1.00
C ALA A 246 9.55 -7.68 -1.76
N ARG A 247 10.07 -7.35 -2.96
CA ARG A 247 10.99 -8.21 -3.70
C ARG A 247 12.31 -8.38 -2.94
N LEU A 248 12.89 -7.31 -2.42
CA LEU A 248 14.10 -7.37 -1.60
C LEU A 248 13.92 -8.23 -0.34
N ALA A 249 12.74 -8.15 0.31
CA ALA A 249 12.44 -9.01 1.46
C ALA A 249 12.42 -10.50 1.08
N ALA A 250 11.85 -10.85 -0.09
CA ALA A 250 11.90 -12.22 -0.60
C ALA A 250 13.33 -12.65 -0.97
N MET A 251 14.12 -11.75 -1.57
CA MET A 251 15.56 -12.02 -1.87
C MET A 251 16.37 -12.25 -0.59
N ALA A 252 16.06 -11.52 0.50
CA ALA A 252 16.73 -11.72 1.79
C ALA A 252 16.54 -13.13 2.35
N ALA A 253 15.45 -13.79 2.02
CA ALA A 253 15.21 -15.19 2.39
C ALA A 253 16.26 -16.13 1.76
N SER A 254 16.81 -15.79 0.59
CA SER A 254 17.79 -16.59 -0.15
C SER A 254 17.34 -18.05 -0.32
N ALA A 255 16.03 -18.28 -0.53
CA ALA A 255 15.47 -19.60 -0.70
C ALA A 255 16.07 -20.28 -1.96
N ALA A 256 16.55 -21.50 -1.80
CA ALA A 256 17.23 -22.28 -2.83
C ALA A 256 16.36 -23.45 -3.33
N PRO A 257 16.58 -23.92 -4.57
CA PRO A 257 15.91 -25.12 -5.07
C PRO A 257 16.06 -26.31 -4.14
N GLY A 258 14.91 -26.86 -3.68
CA GLY A 258 14.87 -28.00 -2.75
C GLY A 258 14.57 -27.62 -1.31
N ASP A 259 14.64 -26.35 -0.94
CA ASP A 259 14.37 -25.89 0.43
C ASP A 259 12.91 -26.12 0.85
N ARG A 260 12.74 -26.25 2.16
CA ARG A 260 11.46 -26.21 2.87
C ARG A 260 11.29 -24.81 3.46
N VAL A 261 10.40 -24.04 2.87
CA VAL A 261 10.10 -22.66 3.27
C VAL A 261 8.77 -22.60 4.01
N LEU A 262 8.74 -21.83 5.09
CA LEU A 262 7.52 -21.51 5.82
C LEU A 262 7.31 -19.99 5.79
N ASP A 263 6.20 -19.52 5.19
CA ASP A 263 5.78 -18.12 5.21
C ASP A 263 4.57 -17.99 6.15
N VAL A 264 4.80 -17.47 7.35
CA VAL A 264 3.82 -17.52 8.45
C VAL A 264 2.72 -16.47 8.37
N CYS A 265 2.90 -15.41 7.52
CA CYS A 265 1.93 -14.35 7.31
C CYS A 265 1.83 -14.00 5.81
N ALA A 266 1.63 -15.01 4.96
CA ALA A 266 1.91 -14.97 3.54
C ALA A 266 0.97 -14.09 2.71
N ALA A 267 -0.29 -13.91 3.10
CA ALA A 267 -1.31 -13.33 2.23
C ALA A 267 -1.04 -11.84 1.85
N PRO A 268 -1.20 -11.51 0.56
CA PRO A 268 -1.85 -12.30 -0.52
C PRO A 268 -0.95 -13.27 -1.28
N GLY A 269 0.28 -13.54 -0.82
CA GLY A 269 1.19 -14.54 -1.40
C GLY A 269 2.42 -13.98 -2.10
N GLY A 270 2.56 -12.66 -2.23
CA GLY A 270 3.59 -12.03 -3.05
C GLY A 270 5.01 -12.51 -2.76
N LYS A 271 5.40 -12.62 -1.49
CA LYS A 271 6.75 -13.07 -1.09
C LYS A 271 6.92 -14.58 -1.32
N SER A 272 5.92 -15.38 -0.96
CA SER A 272 5.90 -16.82 -1.26
C SER A 272 6.05 -17.08 -2.77
N PHE A 273 5.32 -16.34 -3.62
CA PHE A 273 5.43 -16.49 -5.08
C PHE A 273 6.82 -16.11 -5.59
N SER A 274 7.37 -15.03 -5.06
CA SER A 274 8.72 -14.56 -5.41
C SER A 274 9.77 -15.61 -5.05
N MET A 275 9.72 -16.16 -3.82
CA MET A 275 10.61 -17.24 -3.39
C MET A 275 10.44 -18.51 -4.23
N ALA A 276 9.19 -18.90 -4.58
CA ALA A 276 8.95 -20.05 -5.44
C ALA A 276 9.57 -19.90 -6.84
N MET A 277 9.50 -18.68 -7.42
CA MET A 277 10.14 -18.37 -8.69
C MET A 277 11.69 -18.44 -8.57
N ASP A 278 12.27 -17.91 -7.49
CA ASP A 278 13.69 -17.98 -7.21
C ASP A 278 14.18 -19.43 -7.02
N MET A 279 13.35 -20.27 -6.41
CA MET A 279 13.59 -21.72 -6.24
C MET A 279 13.40 -22.51 -7.54
N GLY A 280 12.97 -21.89 -8.64
CA GLY A 280 12.64 -22.60 -9.89
C GLY A 280 11.49 -23.59 -9.73
N ASP A 281 10.52 -23.29 -8.86
CA ASP A 281 9.38 -24.13 -8.45
C ASP A 281 9.81 -25.52 -7.92
N ARG A 282 11.00 -25.61 -7.30
CA ARG A 282 11.57 -26.86 -6.74
C ARG A 282 11.76 -26.74 -5.24
N GLY A 283 11.11 -27.60 -4.46
CA GLY A 283 11.11 -27.59 -3.01
C GLY A 283 9.68 -27.58 -2.45
N GLN A 284 9.48 -26.99 -1.29
CA GLN A 284 8.17 -26.88 -0.66
C GLN A 284 8.02 -25.53 0.03
N ILE A 285 6.95 -24.81 -0.24
CA ILE A 285 6.59 -23.59 0.48
C ILE A 285 5.23 -23.81 1.14
N LEU A 286 5.18 -23.74 2.47
CA LEU A 286 3.94 -23.65 3.22
C LEU A 286 3.64 -22.19 3.52
N SER A 287 2.58 -21.66 2.89
CA SER A 287 2.16 -20.26 3.01
C SER A 287 0.92 -20.16 3.90
N CYS A 288 1.04 -19.48 5.03
CA CYS A 288 0.00 -19.39 6.04
C CYS A 288 -0.61 -18.00 6.18
N ASP A 289 -1.89 -17.91 6.47
CA ASP A 289 -2.56 -16.68 6.95
C ASP A 289 -3.70 -17.07 7.90
N VAL A 290 -3.97 -16.22 8.90
CA VAL A 290 -5.03 -16.45 9.88
C VAL A 290 -6.44 -16.45 9.26
N HIS A 291 -6.63 -15.79 8.12
CA HIS A 291 -7.92 -15.62 7.48
C HIS A 291 -8.14 -16.62 6.34
N PRO A 292 -9.11 -17.54 6.41
CA PRO A 292 -9.36 -18.54 5.36
C PRO A 292 -9.65 -17.94 3.97
N TYR A 293 -10.28 -16.75 3.90
CA TYR A 293 -10.53 -16.11 2.62
C TYR A 293 -9.24 -15.62 1.96
N LYS A 294 -8.22 -15.25 2.75
CA LYS A 294 -6.91 -14.84 2.23
C LYS A 294 -6.08 -16.04 1.76
N VAL A 295 -6.25 -17.21 2.39
CA VAL A 295 -5.63 -18.45 1.92
C VAL A 295 -6.04 -18.74 0.47
N LYS A 296 -7.31 -18.53 0.12
CA LYS A 296 -7.80 -18.66 -1.27
C LYS A 296 -7.13 -17.69 -2.25
N LEU A 297 -6.68 -16.52 -1.78
CA LEU A 297 -5.92 -15.59 -2.63
C LEU A 297 -4.53 -16.15 -2.94
N ILE A 298 -3.89 -16.79 -1.95
CA ILE A 298 -2.60 -17.46 -2.16
C ILE A 298 -2.76 -18.60 -3.16
N GLU A 299 -3.75 -19.48 -2.96
CA GLU A 299 -4.03 -20.58 -3.88
C GLU A 299 -4.28 -20.12 -5.32
N SER A 300 -5.15 -19.12 -5.47
CA SER A 300 -5.47 -18.55 -6.80
C SER A 300 -4.25 -17.90 -7.46
N GLY A 301 -3.41 -17.21 -6.68
CA GLY A 301 -2.18 -16.58 -7.15
C GLY A 301 -1.15 -17.62 -7.60
N ALA A 302 -0.91 -18.65 -6.81
CA ALA A 302 -0.01 -19.76 -7.13
C ALA A 302 -0.47 -20.48 -8.40
N GLN A 303 -1.77 -20.79 -8.51
CA GLN A 303 -2.35 -21.40 -9.72
C GLN A 303 -2.14 -20.53 -10.96
N ARG A 304 -2.44 -19.22 -10.88
CA ARG A 304 -2.26 -18.29 -11.99
C ARG A 304 -0.80 -18.23 -12.46
N LEU A 305 0.13 -18.18 -11.50
CA LEU A 305 1.57 -18.13 -11.80
C LEU A 305 2.16 -19.49 -12.22
N GLY A 306 1.41 -20.59 -12.04
CA GLY A 306 1.85 -21.95 -12.36
C GLY A 306 2.84 -22.51 -11.36
N LEU A 307 2.77 -22.07 -10.10
CA LEU A 307 3.66 -22.49 -9.02
C LEU A 307 3.06 -23.72 -8.31
N THR A 308 3.77 -24.84 -8.35
CA THR A 308 3.32 -26.13 -7.83
C THR A 308 3.92 -26.46 -6.46
N CYS A 309 5.03 -25.84 -6.10
CA CYS A 309 5.71 -26.06 -4.82
C CYS A 309 5.00 -25.40 -3.61
N ILE A 310 3.99 -24.54 -3.87
CA ILE A 310 3.27 -23.80 -2.83
C ILE A 310 2.05 -24.57 -2.34
N ARG A 311 1.94 -24.69 -1.02
CA ARG A 311 0.71 -25.09 -0.32
C ARG A 311 0.26 -23.96 0.60
N ALA A 312 -1.04 -23.68 0.62
CA ALA A 312 -1.59 -22.65 1.48
C ALA A 312 -2.41 -23.29 2.63
N ALA A 313 -2.35 -22.70 3.81
CA ALA A 313 -3.08 -23.17 4.99
C ALA A 313 -3.57 -22.00 5.85
N ALA A 314 -4.72 -22.20 6.52
CA ALA A 314 -5.18 -21.28 7.55
C ALA A 314 -4.47 -21.62 8.87
N ALA A 315 -3.68 -20.67 9.41
CA ALA A 315 -2.99 -20.82 10.68
C ALA A 315 -2.76 -19.46 11.33
N ASP A 316 -2.86 -19.41 12.64
CA ASP A 316 -2.52 -18.22 13.41
C ASP A 316 -1.03 -18.29 13.81
N ALA A 317 -0.23 -17.39 13.28
CA ALA A 317 1.20 -17.34 13.56
C ALA A 317 1.54 -16.99 15.03
N ARG A 318 0.56 -16.50 15.80
CA ARG A 318 0.69 -16.27 17.25
C ARG A 318 0.57 -17.55 18.06
N GLU A 319 0.07 -18.62 17.46
CA GLU A 319 -0.05 -19.92 18.08
C GLU A 319 1.13 -20.83 17.70
N LYS A 320 1.55 -21.65 18.63
CA LYS A 320 2.67 -22.58 18.41
C LYS A 320 2.20 -23.83 17.68
N HIS A 321 2.85 -24.16 16.58
CA HIS A 321 2.57 -25.35 15.77
C HIS A 321 3.69 -26.37 15.88
N ALA A 322 3.55 -27.34 16.79
CA ALA A 322 4.58 -28.35 17.11
C ALA A 322 5.08 -29.12 15.87
N ALA A 323 4.21 -29.34 14.87
CA ALA A 323 4.58 -30.07 13.66
C ALA A 323 5.60 -29.31 12.77
N TRP A 324 5.83 -28.02 13.00
CA TRP A 324 6.74 -27.19 12.21
C TRP A 324 8.09 -26.96 12.90
N GLU A 325 8.22 -27.33 14.19
CA GLU A 325 9.42 -27.07 14.98
C GLU A 325 10.69 -27.63 14.32
N GLY A 326 11.67 -26.77 14.09
CA GLY A 326 12.97 -27.12 13.53
C GLY A 326 12.92 -27.74 12.13
N GLN A 327 11.84 -27.52 11.36
CA GLN A 327 11.65 -28.19 10.08
C GLN A 327 12.02 -27.35 8.86
N ALA A 328 12.04 -26.02 8.98
CA ALA A 328 12.19 -25.13 7.85
C ALA A 328 13.64 -24.72 7.62
N ASP A 329 14.08 -24.78 6.35
CA ASP A 329 15.33 -24.17 5.90
C ASP A 329 15.25 -22.65 5.95
N VAL A 330 14.09 -22.13 5.59
CA VAL A 330 13.77 -20.69 5.58
C VAL A 330 12.42 -20.45 6.21
N VAL A 331 12.35 -19.49 7.13
CA VAL A 331 11.10 -18.96 7.68
C VAL A 331 10.97 -17.49 7.33
N MET A 332 9.86 -17.13 6.69
CA MET A 332 9.48 -15.74 6.37
C MET A 332 8.40 -15.27 7.33
N ALA A 333 8.66 -14.21 8.06
CA ALA A 333 7.73 -13.53 8.96
C ALA A 333 7.49 -12.09 8.46
N ASP A 334 6.66 -11.95 7.41
CA ASP A 334 6.16 -10.65 6.93
C ASP A 334 4.96 -10.24 7.76
N VAL A 335 5.23 -9.72 8.94
CA VAL A 335 4.24 -9.59 10.01
C VAL A 335 3.22 -8.49 9.76
N PRO A 336 1.98 -8.60 10.30
CA PRO A 336 1.03 -7.51 10.27
C PRO A 336 1.60 -6.27 10.97
N CYS A 337 1.52 -5.12 10.31
CA CYS A 337 2.12 -3.87 10.74
C CYS A 337 1.20 -2.66 10.48
N SER A 338 1.65 -1.47 10.91
CA SER A 338 0.92 -0.22 10.67
C SER A 338 0.74 0.09 9.18
N GLY A 339 1.68 -0.33 8.33
CA GLY A 339 1.66 -0.06 6.90
C GLY A 339 2.10 1.35 6.52
N LEU A 340 2.70 2.10 7.44
CA LEU A 340 3.05 3.52 7.23
C LEU A 340 4.14 3.75 6.16
N GLY A 341 4.76 2.69 5.67
CA GLY A 341 5.69 2.76 4.54
C GLY A 341 5.02 2.67 3.16
N ILE A 342 3.72 2.31 3.10
CA ILE A 342 2.98 2.12 1.83
C ILE A 342 1.83 3.11 1.65
N ILE A 343 1.87 4.24 2.34
CA ILE A 343 0.85 5.30 2.30
C ILE A 343 0.60 5.77 0.86
N ARG A 344 1.64 5.88 0.04
CA ARG A 344 1.52 6.29 -1.36
C ARG A 344 0.60 5.39 -2.20
N LYS A 345 0.52 4.09 -1.84
CA LYS A 345 -0.35 3.11 -2.50
C LYS A 345 -1.71 2.94 -1.79
N LYS A 346 -1.74 3.20 -0.49
CA LYS A 346 -2.92 3.07 0.37
C LYS A 346 -3.09 4.31 1.25
N PRO A 347 -3.59 5.42 0.69
CA PRO A 347 -3.61 6.71 1.37
C PRO A 347 -4.48 6.77 2.63
N ASP A 348 -5.42 5.84 2.79
CA ASP A 348 -6.24 5.68 4.00
C ASP A 348 -5.42 5.28 5.24
N ILE A 349 -4.31 4.58 5.07
CA ILE A 349 -3.42 4.15 6.16
C ILE A 349 -2.96 5.33 7.04
N ARG A 350 -2.70 6.50 6.44
CA ARG A 350 -2.24 7.68 7.19
C ARG A 350 -3.21 8.13 8.27
N TYR A 351 -4.48 7.81 8.15
CA TYR A 351 -5.53 8.20 9.11
C TYR A 351 -5.83 7.14 10.18
N LYS A 352 -5.02 6.09 10.28
CA LYS A 352 -5.13 5.10 11.35
C LYS A 352 -4.93 5.73 12.73
N ASN A 353 -5.63 5.18 13.71
CA ASN A 353 -5.53 5.64 15.09
C ASN A 353 -4.19 5.18 15.72
N PRO A 354 -3.33 6.08 16.18
CA PRO A 354 -2.02 5.72 16.77
C PRO A 354 -2.17 4.81 18.00
N LYS A 355 -3.28 4.89 18.74
CA LYS A 355 -3.51 4.00 19.90
C LYS A 355 -3.71 2.53 19.49
N GLU A 356 -4.30 2.29 18.32
CA GLU A 356 -4.46 0.93 17.78
C GLU A 356 -3.12 0.39 17.27
N LEU A 357 -2.30 1.27 16.67
CA LEU A 357 -0.96 0.91 16.19
C LEU A 357 -0.01 0.49 17.32
N ALA A 358 -0.15 1.09 18.51
CA ALA A 358 0.69 0.78 19.67
C ALA A 358 0.59 -0.69 20.18
N GLN A 359 -0.41 -1.44 19.72
CA GLN A 359 -0.56 -2.87 20.06
C GLN A 359 0.18 -3.80 19.08
N LEU A 360 0.56 -3.30 17.89
CA LEU A 360 1.18 -4.13 16.85
C LEU A 360 2.52 -4.75 17.27
N PRO A 361 3.43 -4.05 17.95
CA PRO A 361 4.69 -4.65 18.40
C PRO A 361 4.52 -5.88 19.28
N LEU A 362 3.45 -5.97 20.08
CA LEU A 362 3.17 -7.16 20.90
C LEU A 362 2.82 -8.37 20.03
N VAL A 363 2.00 -8.16 19.00
CA VAL A 363 1.63 -9.20 18.03
C VAL A 363 2.85 -9.65 17.24
N GLN A 364 3.67 -8.69 16.81
CA GLN A 364 4.87 -8.94 16.01
C GLN A 364 5.91 -9.76 16.79
N ARG A 365 6.14 -9.42 18.07
CA ARG A 365 7.02 -10.20 18.95
C ARG A 365 6.51 -11.64 19.11
N ALA A 366 5.21 -11.84 19.35
CA ALA A 366 4.64 -13.18 19.49
C ALA A 366 4.79 -14.03 18.21
N ILE A 367 4.61 -13.42 17.03
CA ILE A 367 4.82 -14.10 15.75
C ILE A 367 6.29 -14.43 15.54
N LEU A 368 7.21 -13.49 15.80
CA LEU A 368 8.65 -13.71 15.62
C LEU A 368 9.18 -14.81 16.54
N GLU A 369 8.71 -14.86 17.79
CA GLU A 369 9.05 -15.89 18.77
C GLU A 369 8.68 -17.30 18.27
N ASN A 370 7.44 -17.47 17.77
CA ASN A 370 7.00 -18.74 17.22
C ASN A 370 7.75 -19.09 15.93
N ALA A 371 7.92 -18.10 15.02
CA ALA A 371 8.62 -18.30 13.75
C ALA A 371 10.06 -18.78 13.95
N ALA A 372 10.75 -18.28 14.97
CA ALA A 372 12.10 -18.69 15.31
C ALA A 372 12.20 -20.20 15.67
N GLY A 373 11.20 -20.72 16.38
CA GLY A 373 11.12 -22.14 16.73
C GLY A 373 11.02 -23.07 15.52
N TYR A 374 10.52 -22.59 14.39
CA TYR A 374 10.34 -23.40 13.18
C TYR A 374 11.61 -23.53 12.32
N VAL A 375 12.56 -22.61 12.51
CA VAL A 375 13.84 -22.60 11.77
C VAL A 375 14.71 -23.79 12.25
N ARG A 376 15.22 -24.60 11.34
CA ARG A 376 16.20 -25.63 11.69
C ARG A 376 17.56 -25.02 12.07
N PRO A 377 18.45 -25.74 12.79
CA PRO A 377 19.85 -25.34 12.93
C PRO A 377 20.46 -25.02 11.56
N GLY A 378 21.24 -23.94 11.45
CA GLY A 378 21.80 -23.44 10.19
C GLY A 378 20.79 -22.75 9.24
N GLY A 379 19.50 -22.74 9.55
CA GLY A 379 18.43 -22.16 8.73
C GLY A 379 18.34 -20.63 8.84
N THR A 380 17.53 -20.04 7.95
CA THR A 380 17.34 -18.58 7.82
C THR A 380 15.96 -18.17 8.37
N LEU A 381 15.94 -17.07 9.12
CA LEU A 381 14.74 -16.37 9.56
C LEU A 381 14.76 -14.95 8.96
N VAL A 382 13.69 -14.58 8.26
CA VAL A 382 13.51 -13.21 7.77
C VAL A 382 12.31 -12.59 8.45
N TYR A 383 12.54 -11.46 9.12
CA TYR A 383 11.49 -10.60 9.64
C TYR A 383 11.33 -9.40 8.72
N SER A 384 10.09 -9.05 8.36
CA SER A 384 9.84 -7.87 7.53
C SER A 384 8.52 -7.19 7.87
N THR A 385 8.47 -5.88 7.60
CA THR A 385 7.28 -5.04 7.75
C THR A 385 7.20 -4.01 6.62
N CYS A 386 6.00 -3.56 6.29
CA CYS A 386 5.80 -2.42 5.38
C CYS A 386 5.60 -1.10 6.15
N THR A 387 6.37 -0.89 7.21
CA THR A 387 6.39 0.34 8.02
C THR A 387 7.83 0.85 8.20
N VAL A 388 7.94 2.10 8.60
CA VAL A 388 9.23 2.76 8.88
C VAL A 388 9.41 3.11 10.37
N LEU A 389 8.49 2.63 11.21
CA LEU A 389 8.54 2.91 12.65
C LEU A 389 9.48 1.94 13.37
N PRO A 390 10.50 2.44 14.09
CA PRO A 390 11.44 1.60 14.84
C PRO A 390 10.77 0.67 15.84
N GLU A 391 9.64 1.09 16.45
CA GLU A 391 8.89 0.31 17.43
C GLU A 391 8.35 -1.02 16.89
N GLU A 392 8.10 -1.07 15.56
CA GLU A 392 7.64 -2.27 14.85
C GLU A 392 8.80 -3.01 14.15
N ASN A 393 9.99 -2.42 14.11
CA ASN A 393 11.15 -2.83 13.33
C ASN A 393 12.33 -3.19 14.23
N GLU A 394 13.28 -2.25 14.39
CA GLU A 394 14.54 -2.45 15.11
C GLU A 394 14.32 -2.83 16.57
N ASP A 395 13.30 -2.26 17.24
CA ASP A 395 13.00 -2.58 18.65
C ASP A 395 12.46 -4.01 18.82
N VAL A 396 11.73 -4.54 17.81
CA VAL A 396 11.23 -5.91 17.83
C VAL A 396 12.36 -6.89 17.57
N THR A 397 13.19 -6.66 16.55
CA THR A 397 14.27 -7.59 16.18
C THR A 397 15.45 -7.49 17.13
N GLY A 398 15.74 -6.31 17.71
CA GLY A 398 16.75 -6.12 18.73
C GLY A 398 16.41 -6.88 20.01
N ASP A 399 15.21 -6.66 20.56
CA ASP A 399 14.70 -7.40 21.73
C ASP A 399 14.74 -8.92 21.52
N PHE A 400 14.47 -9.38 20.29
CA PHE A 400 14.52 -10.79 19.93
C PHE A 400 15.97 -11.31 19.96
N LEU A 401 16.90 -10.63 19.29
CA LEU A 401 18.30 -11.07 19.22
C LEU A 401 18.97 -11.07 20.59
N ASP A 402 18.61 -10.14 21.48
CA ASP A 402 19.11 -10.12 22.87
C ASP A 402 18.68 -11.34 23.69
N LYS A 403 17.50 -11.88 23.39
CA LYS A 403 16.93 -13.06 24.11
C LYS A 403 17.29 -14.39 23.47
N HIS A 404 17.67 -14.38 22.19
CA HIS A 404 17.94 -15.56 21.37
C HIS A 404 19.37 -15.58 20.85
N PRO A 405 20.37 -15.88 21.73
CA PRO A 405 21.79 -15.90 21.33
C PRO A 405 22.11 -16.98 20.28
N GLU A 406 21.21 -17.91 20.07
CA GLU A 406 21.28 -18.90 19.00
C GLU A 406 20.99 -18.32 17.60
N PHE A 407 20.48 -17.07 17.51
CA PHE A 407 20.32 -16.35 16.26
C PHE A 407 21.39 -15.25 16.12
N GLU A 408 21.79 -14.98 14.90
CA GLU A 408 22.70 -13.90 14.56
C GLU A 408 22.24 -13.19 13.29
N PRO A 409 22.38 -11.85 13.19
CA PRO A 409 22.09 -11.12 11.97
C PRO A 409 23.09 -11.50 10.87
N VAL A 410 22.59 -11.68 9.64
CA VAL A 410 23.41 -12.11 8.49
C VAL A 410 23.51 -11.00 7.45
N ARG A 411 24.74 -10.65 7.10
CA ARG A 411 25.00 -9.67 6.04
C ARG A 411 24.27 -10.07 4.76
N THR A 412 23.52 -9.14 4.20
CA THR A 412 22.78 -9.31 2.94
C THR A 412 23.30 -8.29 1.94
N ALA A 413 23.62 -8.75 0.73
CA ALA A 413 24.02 -7.90 -0.38
C ALA A 413 22.77 -7.62 -1.24
N PHE A 414 22.25 -6.42 -1.13
CA PHE A 414 21.21 -5.93 -2.03
C PHE A 414 21.81 -5.15 -3.20
N PRO A 415 21.07 -5.02 -4.32
CA PRO A 415 21.47 -4.10 -5.39
C PRO A 415 21.56 -2.64 -4.89
N LEU A 416 22.36 -1.83 -5.55
CA LEU A 416 22.30 -0.38 -5.33
C LEU A 416 20.94 0.16 -5.80
N PRO A 417 20.35 1.18 -5.12
CA PRO A 417 20.99 2.06 -4.12
C PRO A 417 21.01 1.51 -2.68
N VAL A 418 20.40 0.35 -2.40
CA VAL A 418 20.36 -0.20 -1.04
C VAL A 418 21.75 -0.68 -0.61
N GLY A 419 22.41 -1.48 -1.45
CA GLY A 419 23.74 -1.99 -1.17
C GLY A 419 23.80 -3.07 -0.09
N PRO A 420 25.02 -3.43 0.39
CA PRO A 420 25.18 -4.42 1.44
C PRO A 420 24.77 -3.87 2.81
N CYS A 421 23.99 -4.63 3.55
CA CYS A 421 23.57 -4.30 4.92
C CYS A 421 24.05 -5.37 5.93
N PRO A 422 24.29 -5.00 7.20
CA PRO A 422 24.90 -5.90 8.21
C PRO A 422 23.90 -6.95 8.78
N GLY A 423 22.70 -7.03 8.27
CA GLY A 423 21.66 -7.99 8.70
C GLY A 423 20.26 -7.39 8.75
N GLN A 424 20.19 -6.06 8.85
CA GLN A 424 18.91 -5.35 8.84
C GLN A 424 19.01 -4.03 8.07
N VAL A 425 17.89 -3.60 7.49
CA VAL A 425 17.78 -2.33 6.76
C VAL A 425 16.36 -1.80 6.80
N THR A 426 16.24 -0.48 7.05
CA THR A 426 15.01 0.27 6.81
C THR A 426 15.10 0.96 5.46
N LEU A 427 14.20 0.60 4.55
CA LEU A 427 14.06 1.20 3.23
C LEU A 427 13.18 2.45 3.34
N TRP A 428 13.62 3.52 2.68
CA TRP A 428 12.94 4.80 2.65
C TRP A 428 12.64 5.22 1.22
N PRO A 429 11.40 5.65 0.88
CA PRO A 429 11.04 6.04 -0.48
C PRO A 429 12.00 7.09 -1.08
N GLN A 430 12.36 8.11 -0.31
CA GLN A 430 13.22 9.20 -0.76
C GLN A 430 14.70 8.82 -0.93
N ARG A 431 15.14 7.73 -0.31
CA ARG A 431 16.53 7.25 -0.40
C ARG A 431 16.72 6.14 -1.41
N HIS A 432 15.72 5.26 -1.52
CA HIS A 432 15.86 3.99 -2.24
C HIS A 432 14.90 3.86 -3.43
N GLY A 433 13.91 4.76 -3.57
CA GLY A 433 12.90 4.69 -4.63
C GLY A 433 11.88 3.55 -4.46
N THR A 434 11.84 2.91 -3.28
CA THR A 434 10.94 1.80 -2.94
C THR A 434 9.78 2.27 -2.06
N ASP A 435 8.88 1.35 -1.67
CA ASP A 435 8.04 1.59 -0.49
C ASP A 435 8.91 1.70 0.77
N GLY A 436 8.40 2.35 1.80
CA GLY A 436 8.98 2.29 3.14
C GLY A 436 8.83 0.87 3.70
N PHE A 437 9.95 0.26 4.10
CA PHE A 437 9.96 -1.15 4.45
C PHE A 437 11.10 -1.47 5.40
N TYR A 438 10.93 -2.50 6.21
CA TYR A 438 12.01 -3.02 7.04
C TYR A 438 12.27 -4.48 6.73
N ILE A 439 13.55 -4.86 6.71
CA ILE A 439 14.00 -6.24 6.49
C ILE A 439 15.09 -6.55 7.49
N CYS A 440 14.93 -7.64 8.27
CA CYS A 440 15.97 -8.20 9.11
C CYS A 440 16.15 -9.68 8.74
N ARG A 441 17.37 -10.04 8.33
CA ARG A 441 17.77 -11.42 8.04
C ARG A 441 18.63 -11.96 9.17
N MET A 442 18.24 -13.09 9.70
CA MET A 442 18.92 -13.78 10.80
C MET A 442 19.18 -15.23 10.42
N ARG A 443 20.22 -15.81 10.98
CA ARG A 443 20.55 -17.22 10.85
C ARG A 443 20.49 -17.88 12.23
N ARG A 444 19.89 -19.05 12.32
CA ARG A 444 20.01 -19.90 13.50
C ARG A 444 21.37 -20.61 13.45
N LYS A 445 22.18 -20.49 14.51
CA LYS A 445 23.45 -21.19 14.67
C LYS A 445 23.23 -22.70 14.68
N ASP A 446 24.27 -23.45 14.32
CA ASP A 446 24.24 -24.90 14.28
C ASP A 446 24.14 -25.50 15.69
#